data_9e83e69b159b4eda8ab203d1e101bbb9
#
_entry.id   9e83e69b159b4eda8ab203d1e101bbb9
#
_cell.length_a   1.000
_cell.length_b   1.000
_cell.length_c   1.000
_cell.angle_alpha   90.00
_cell.angle_beta   90.00
_cell.angle_gamma   90.00
#
_symmetry.space_group_name_H-M   'P 1'
#
loop_
_entity.id
_entity.type
_entity.pdbx_description
1 polymer ?
#
loop_
_entity_poly.entity_id
_entity_poly.type
_entity_poly.pdbx_seq_one_letter_code
_entity_poly.pdbx_strand_id
1 'polypeptide(L)'
;AEKKRLKGLKNDNGAKAPSDSGKRTDVQKHKCVKLSNSAKCALLTVFEALLAAALLVPAAAAAGRLGSAFFPANTRVSAWSTVLTVIFGLMPALSAAFAIEARLMPVFKKPRPLPRLSLRGGIGEENRTLVAVPVLITSEKSVRQAAETLEAHYLAAQDFAAANCGAEFAILADFPDSAEKTKQGEAELIELAKKLIDDLNSRFCAGGRPVFHYLHRERVFNSADGVYMGRERKRGAVEALLDCAAHGDTHEFCCNYPDICSEKERFRFLVVLDADTIMPNGAL
;
A
#
# COMPACT_ATOMS: atom_id res chain seq x y z
N ALA A 1 -35.89 -16.11 -30.39
CA ALA A 1 -36.49 -16.72 -29.19
C ALA A 1 -35.94 -16.17 -27.88
N GLU A 2 -34.76 -15.54 -27.89
CA GLU A 2 -34.05 -15.07 -26.69
C GLU A 2 -34.46 -13.66 -26.20
N LYS A 3 -35.04 -12.83 -27.09
CA LYS A 3 -35.52 -11.47 -26.77
C LYS A 3 -36.81 -11.39 -25.97
N LYS A 4 -37.50 -12.53 -25.77
CA LYS A 4 -38.78 -12.62 -25.02
C LYS A 4 -38.59 -13.05 -23.54
N ARG A 5 -37.41 -13.50 -23.14
CA ARG A 5 -37.09 -13.96 -21.75
C ARG A 5 -36.67 -12.84 -20.79
N LEU A 6 -36.28 -11.69 -21.32
CA LEU A 6 -35.75 -10.56 -20.50
C LEU A 6 -36.83 -9.52 -20.11
N LYS A 7 -38.12 -9.72 -20.49
CA LYS A 7 -39.21 -8.83 -20.10
C LYS A 7 -40.04 -9.28 -18.89
N GLY A 8 -39.72 -10.45 -18.29
CA GLY A 8 -40.48 -11.05 -17.18
C GLY A 8 -39.89 -10.81 -15.77
N LEU A 9 -38.80 -10.11 -15.63
CA LEU A 9 -38.08 -9.90 -14.32
C LEU A 9 -38.13 -8.44 -13.83
N LYS A 10 -39.24 -7.75 -14.10
CA LYS A 10 -39.54 -6.46 -13.46
C LYS A 10 -40.91 -6.59 -12.81
N ASN A 11 -40.94 -6.91 -11.56
CA ASN A 11 -41.89 -6.59 -10.50
C ASN A 11 -41.88 -7.72 -9.48
N ASP A 12 -41.18 -7.45 -8.39
CA ASP A 12 -41.64 -7.69 -7.03
C ASP A 12 -40.43 -7.63 -6.12
N ASN A 13 -40.30 -6.52 -5.43
CA ASN A 13 -39.79 -6.47 -4.07
C ASN A 13 -39.86 -5.01 -3.60
N GLY A 14 -41.05 -4.63 -3.21
CA GLY A 14 -41.30 -3.45 -2.41
C GLY A 14 -40.88 -3.68 -0.97
N ALA A 15 -39.58 -3.54 -0.66
CA ALA A 15 -39.10 -3.39 0.71
C ALA A 15 -38.95 -1.89 0.98
N LYS A 16 -39.90 -1.34 1.75
CA LYS A 16 -39.83 0.00 2.32
C LYS A 16 -38.57 0.10 3.19
N ALA A 17 -37.63 0.95 2.80
CA ALA A 17 -36.55 1.40 3.67
C ALA A 17 -37.12 2.23 4.82
N PRO A 18 -36.61 2.08 6.05
CA PRO A 18 -37.02 2.91 7.18
C PRO A 18 -36.62 4.37 6.93
N SER A 19 -37.59 5.27 7.06
CA SER A 19 -37.39 6.72 7.00
C SER A 19 -36.68 7.20 8.26
N ASP A 20 -35.36 7.38 8.18
CA ASP A 20 -34.61 8.10 9.20
C ASP A 20 -34.76 9.61 8.96
N SER A 21 -35.64 10.23 9.74
CA SER A 21 -35.84 11.67 9.81
C SER A 21 -34.77 12.31 10.73
N GLY A 22 -33.50 12.14 10.35
CA GLY A 22 -32.39 12.88 10.96
C GLY A 22 -32.30 14.30 10.39
N LYS A 23 -32.55 15.31 11.21
CA LYS A 23 -32.40 16.73 10.92
C LYS A 23 -31.11 16.99 10.13
N ARG A 24 -31.25 17.31 8.85
CA ARG A 24 -30.19 17.92 8.06
C ARG A 24 -29.95 19.32 8.61
N THR A 25 -28.88 19.49 9.37
CA THR A 25 -28.36 20.82 9.66
C THR A 25 -27.95 21.46 8.33
N ASP A 26 -28.59 22.58 8.00
CA ASP A 26 -28.26 23.44 6.87
C ASP A 26 -26.81 23.89 6.95
N VAL A 27 -25.93 23.19 6.25
CA VAL A 27 -24.56 23.65 6.01
C VAL A 27 -24.65 24.79 5.02
N GLN A 28 -24.49 26.00 5.54
CA GLN A 28 -24.35 27.24 4.80
C GLN A 28 -23.44 27.02 3.56
N LYS A 29 -24.06 27.00 2.38
CA LYS A 29 -23.36 26.94 1.10
C LYS A 29 -22.60 28.25 0.89
N HIS A 30 -21.36 28.31 1.37
CA HIS A 30 -20.43 29.30 0.85
C HIS A 30 -20.32 29.08 -0.67
N LYS A 31 -20.72 30.10 -1.46
CA LYS A 31 -20.51 30.14 -2.91
C LYS A 31 -19.00 30.21 -3.17
N CYS A 32 -18.31 29.07 -3.14
CA CYS A 32 -16.98 29.00 -3.70
C CYS A 32 -17.10 29.14 -5.22
N VAL A 33 -16.48 30.17 -5.74
CA VAL A 33 -16.28 30.34 -7.19
C VAL A 33 -15.60 29.09 -7.71
N LYS A 34 -16.32 28.25 -8.46
CA LYS A 34 -15.76 27.04 -9.07
C LYS A 34 -14.90 27.47 -10.27
N LEU A 35 -13.62 27.74 -10.04
CA LEU A 35 -12.67 27.87 -11.13
C LEU A 35 -12.62 26.57 -11.95
N SER A 36 -12.50 26.69 -13.27
CA SER A 36 -12.25 25.54 -14.14
C SER A 36 -10.93 24.84 -13.77
N ASN A 37 -10.78 23.57 -14.09
CA ASN A 37 -9.55 22.86 -13.77
C ASN A 37 -8.32 23.49 -14.45
N SER A 38 -8.47 24.01 -15.68
CA SER A 38 -7.40 24.72 -16.37
C SER A 38 -7.01 26.05 -15.68
N ALA A 39 -7.99 26.80 -15.15
CA ALA A 39 -7.70 28.01 -14.40
C ALA A 39 -6.99 27.71 -13.05
N LYS A 40 -7.29 26.60 -12.42
CA LYS A 40 -6.58 26.17 -11.20
C LYS A 40 -5.14 25.76 -11.49
N CYS A 41 -4.91 25.00 -12.56
CA CYS A 41 -3.56 24.65 -12.99
C CYS A 41 -2.74 25.89 -13.34
N ALA A 42 -3.32 26.84 -14.11
CA ALA A 42 -2.66 28.08 -14.44
C ALA A 42 -2.30 28.90 -13.19
N LEU A 43 -3.18 28.96 -12.19
CA LEU A 43 -2.90 29.66 -10.92
C LEU A 43 -1.74 29.01 -10.15
N LEU A 44 -1.67 27.68 -10.13
CA LEU A 44 -0.60 26.96 -9.48
C LEU A 44 0.75 27.16 -10.19
N THR A 45 0.78 27.07 -11.51
CA THR A 45 2.02 27.32 -12.27
C THR A 45 2.51 28.77 -12.14
N VAL A 46 1.61 29.75 -12.07
CA VAL A 46 1.98 31.16 -11.79
C VAL A 46 2.55 31.29 -10.38
N PHE A 47 1.94 30.66 -9.38
CA PHE A 47 2.42 30.69 -8.00
C PHE A 47 3.81 30.06 -7.88
N GLU A 48 4.03 28.92 -8.51
CA GLU A 48 5.32 28.21 -8.55
C GLU A 48 6.40 29.11 -9.25
N ALA A 49 6.07 29.71 -10.37
CA ALA A 49 6.97 30.64 -11.08
C ALA A 49 7.36 31.87 -10.22
N LEU A 50 6.40 32.43 -9.49
CA LEU A 50 6.67 33.55 -8.57
C LEU A 50 7.58 33.12 -7.40
N LEU A 51 7.38 31.95 -6.82
CA LEU A 51 8.25 31.41 -5.77
C LEU A 51 9.67 31.14 -6.28
N ALA A 52 9.79 30.54 -7.46
CA ALA A 52 11.10 30.33 -8.09
C ALA A 52 11.81 31.64 -8.39
N ALA A 53 11.10 32.64 -8.89
CA ALA A 53 11.65 33.98 -9.14
C ALA A 53 12.07 34.67 -7.83
N ALA A 54 11.29 34.55 -6.75
CA ALA A 54 11.62 35.10 -5.44
C ALA A 54 12.91 34.51 -4.84
N LEU A 55 13.25 33.28 -5.19
CA LEU A 55 14.51 32.64 -4.78
C LEU A 55 15.67 33.01 -5.72
N LEU A 56 15.43 32.98 -7.02
CA LEU A 56 16.48 33.13 -8.03
C LEU A 56 16.93 34.59 -8.23
N VAL A 57 16.02 35.56 -8.20
CA VAL A 57 16.34 36.98 -8.44
C VAL A 57 17.32 37.57 -7.40
N PRO A 58 17.12 37.35 -6.07
CA PRO A 58 18.09 37.83 -5.08
C PRO A 58 19.45 37.12 -5.21
N ALA A 59 19.47 35.81 -5.53
CA ALA A 59 20.70 35.07 -5.72
C ALA A 59 21.49 35.60 -6.94
N ALA A 60 20.83 35.85 -8.05
CA ALA A 60 21.44 36.43 -9.24
C ALA A 60 21.97 37.86 -8.99
N ALA A 61 21.20 38.69 -8.27
CA ALA A 61 21.63 40.01 -7.88
C ALA A 61 22.85 40.03 -6.95
N ALA A 62 22.88 39.08 -5.99
CA ALA A 62 24.03 38.87 -5.09
C ALA A 62 25.28 38.42 -5.86
N ALA A 63 25.13 37.48 -6.81
CA ALA A 63 26.24 37.04 -7.67
C ALA A 63 26.82 38.19 -8.52
N GLY A 64 25.97 39.02 -9.08
CA GLY A 64 26.38 40.21 -9.83
C GLY A 64 27.16 41.23 -8.97
N ARG A 65 26.69 41.46 -7.73
CA ARG A 65 27.39 42.35 -6.76
C ARG A 65 28.74 41.79 -6.33
N LEU A 66 28.84 40.51 -6.06
CA LEU A 66 30.08 39.84 -5.72
C LEU A 66 31.06 39.90 -6.90
N GLY A 67 30.58 39.63 -8.13
CA GLY A 67 31.40 39.75 -9.34
C GLY A 67 31.98 41.13 -9.52
N SER A 68 31.18 42.21 -9.30
CA SER A 68 31.65 43.59 -9.39
C SER A 68 32.59 43.99 -8.22
N ALA A 69 32.38 43.43 -7.04
CA ALA A 69 33.25 43.69 -5.88
C ALA A 69 34.64 43.07 -6.04
N PHE A 70 34.74 41.85 -6.54
CA PHE A 70 36.03 41.17 -6.76
C PHE A 70 36.74 41.60 -8.06
N PHE A 71 35.98 42.02 -9.08
CA PHE A 71 36.53 42.41 -10.39
C PHE A 71 35.97 43.76 -10.85
N PRO A 72 36.25 44.85 -10.15
CA PRO A 72 35.63 46.16 -10.40
C PRO A 72 35.93 46.72 -11.79
N ALA A 73 37.06 46.36 -12.40
CA ALA A 73 37.45 46.81 -13.73
C ALA A 73 36.81 46.00 -14.89
N ASN A 74 36.11 44.89 -14.57
CA ASN A 74 35.60 43.97 -15.58
C ASN A 74 34.10 43.73 -15.46
N THR A 75 33.30 44.59 -16.03
CA THR A 75 31.84 44.48 -16.05
C THR A 75 31.32 43.17 -16.72
N ARG A 76 32.12 42.57 -17.61
CA ARG A 76 31.75 41.30 -18.26
C ARG A 76 31.72 40.15 -17.24
N VAL A 77 32.64 40.11 -16.28
CA VAL A 77 32.67 39.08 -15.22
C VAL A 77 31.41 39.15 -14.35
N SER A 78 31.00 40.35 -13.99
CA SER A 78 29.75 40.59 -13.25
C SER A 78 28.52 40.10 -14.01
N ALA A 79 28.45 40.38 -15.30
CA ALA A 79 27.35 39.95 -16.17
C ALA A 79 27.33 38.40 -16.32
N TRP A 80 28.50 37.79 -16.57
CA TRP A 80 28.60 36.33 -16.69
C TRP A 80 28.28 35.59 -15.38
N SER A 81 28.70 36.13 -14.23
CA SER A 81 28.33 35.51 -12.93
C SER A 81 26.84 35.52 -12.70
N THR A 82 26.15 36.57 -13.08
CA THR A 82 24.68 36.63 -13.02
C THR A 82 24.04 35.61 -13.96
N VAL A 83 24.47 35.54 -15.24
CA VAL A 83 23.95 34.60 -16.23
C VAL A 83 24.13 33.15 -15.78
N LEU A 84 25.33 32.79 -15.30
CA LEU A 84 25.61 31.42 -14.80
C LEU A 84 24.76 31.10 -13.58
N THR A 85 24.57 32.07 -12.66
CA THR A 85 23.69 31.86 -11.49
C THR A 85 22.24 31.61 -11.92
N VAL A 86 21.74 32.29 -12.94
CA VAL A 86 20.41 32.06 -13.47
C VAL A 86 20.32 30.68 -14.11
N ILE A 87 21.28 30.28 -14.94
CA ILE A 87 21.29 29.00 -15.64
C ILE A 87 21.35 27.84 -14.65
N PHE A 88 22.34 27.85 -13.73
CA PHE A 88 22.53 26.77 -12.78
C PHE A 88 21.56 26.78 -11.57
N GLY A 89 21.06 27.98 -11.22
CA GLY A 89 20.12 28.18 -10.12
C GLY A 89 18.67 27.90 -10.47
N LEU A 90 18.30 27.85 -11.76
CA LEU A 90 16.90 27.69 -12.18
C LEU A 90 16.30 26.36 -11.70
N MET A 91 17.00 25.24 -11.89
CA MET A 91 16.53 23.94 -11.48
C MET A 91 16.39 23.81 -9.95
N PRO A 92 17.39 24.18 -9.13
CA PRO A 92 17.22 24.20 -7.68
C PRO A 92 16.10 25.14 -7.21
N ALA A 93 15.94 26.30 -7.83
CA ALA A 93 14.87 27.25 -7.48
C ALA A 93 13.48 26.69 -7.76
N LEU A 94 13.28 26.06 -8.92
CA LEU A 94 12.02 25.37 -9.25
C LEU A 94 11.75 24.20 -8.31
N SER A 95 12.76 23.38 -8.00
CA SER A 95 12.62 22.27 -7.07
C SER A 95 12.24 22.74 -5.66
N ALA A 96 12.86 23.82 -5.18
CA ALA A 96 12.52 24.43 -3.89
C ALA A 96 11.11 25.03 -3.89
N ALA A 97 10.71 25.73 -4.96
CA ALA A 97 9.37 26.28 -5.11
C ALA A 97 8.31 25.17 -5.07
N PHE A 98 8.51 24.08 -5.81
CA PHE A 98 7.62 22.91 -5.80
C PHE A 98 7.53 22.26 -4.41
N ALA A 99 8.66 22.11 -3.72
CA ALA A 99 8.68 21.53 -2.36
C ALA A 99 7.92 22.41 -1.36
N ILE A 100 8.02 23.73 -1.46
CA ILE A 100 7.28 24.69 -0.63
C ILE A 100 5.78 24.60 -0.95
N GLU A 101 5.41 24.60 -2.23
CA GLU A 101 4.02 24.44 -2.67
C GLU A 101 3.40 23.14 -2.15
N ALA A 102 4.09 22.02 -2.30
CA ALA A 102 3.63 20.71 -1.84
C ALA A 102 3.37 20.68 -0.33
N ARG A 103 4.15 21.43 0.46
CA ARG A 103 3.95 21.54 1.92
C ARG A 103 2.82 22.49 2.29
N LEU A 104 2.62 23.56 1.54
CA LEU A 104 1.58 24.55 1.82
C LEU A 104 0.20 24.11 1.33
N MET A 105 0.13 23.35 0.24
CA MET A 105 -1.12 22.92 -0.38
C MET A 105 -2.09 22.21 0.62
N PRO A 106 -1.68 21.27 1.47
CA PRO A 106 -2.56 20.62 2.43
C PRO A 106 -3.13 21.57 3.50
N VAL A 107 -2.42 22.67 3.80
CA VAL A 107 -2.87 23.69 4.77
C VAL A 107 -4.06 24.48 4.20
N PHE A 108 -3.99 24.84 2.91
CA PHE A 108 -5.06 25.61 2.25
C PHE A 108 -6.16 24.73 1.67
N LYS A 109 -5.85 23.50 1.31
CA LYS A 109 -6.76 22.59 0.64
C LYS A 109 -6.80 21.26 1.37
N LYS A 110 -7.73 21.13 2.30
CA LYS A 110 -7.94 19.86 3.00
C LYS A 110 -8.23 18.77 1.97
N PRO A 111 -7.53 17.63 2.03
CA PRO A 111 -7.81 16.51 1.15
C PRO A 111 -9.25 16.04 1.36
N ARG A 112 -9.95 15.73 0.28
CA ARG A 112 -11.26 15.11 0.36
C ARG A 112 -11.08 13.63 0.61
N PRO A 113 -11.66 13.07 1.67
CA PRO A 113 -11.63 11.62 1.85
C PRO A 113 -12.28 10.95 0.65
N LEU A 114 -11.63 9.97 0.09
CA LEU A 114 -12.23 9.13 -0.94
C LEU A 114 -13.36 8.30 -0.31
N PRO A 115 -14.42 7.99 -1.07
CA PRO A 115 -15.42 7.01 -0.62
C PRO A 115 -14.69 5.70 -0.29
N ARG A 116 -14.91 5.20 0.89
CA ARG A 116 -14.36 3.92 1.34
C ARG A 116 -15.49 3.01 1.79
N LEU A 117 -15.29 1.71 1.60
CA LEU A 117 -16.15 0.72 2.24
C LEU A 117 -15.94 0.85 3.76
N SER A 118 -17.03 0.93 4.50
CA SER A 118 -16.99 0.97 5.96
C SER A 118 -17.74 -0.25 6.49
N LEU A 119 -17.00 -1.21 6.96
CA LEU A 119 -17.53 -2.43 7.57
C LEU A 119 -17.72 -2.21 9.07
N ARG A 120 -18.66 -1.31 9.44
CA ARG A 120 -18.92 -0.96 10.85
C ARG A 120 -19.28 -2.14 11.75
N GLY A 121 -19.71 -3.25 11.16
CA GLY A 121 -20.02 -4.51 11.85
C GLY A 121 -18.86 -5.53 11.81
N GLY A 122 -17.68 -5.14 11.33
CA GLY A 122 -16.55 -6.05 11.08
C GLY A 122 -16.67 -6.82 9.77
N ILE A 123 -15.70 -7.70 9.50
CA ILE A 123 -15.66 -8.55 8.31
C ILE A 123 -16.46 -9.82 8.63
N GLY A 124 -17.67 -9.91 8.06
CA GLY A 124 -18.51 -11.11 8.19
C GLY A 124 -18.01 -12.27 7.31
N GLU A 125 -18.57 -13.45 7.53
CA GLU A 125 -18.24 -14.68 6.77
C GLU A 125 -18.48 -14.51 5.25
N GLU A 126 -19.44 -13.68 4.84
CA GLU A 126 -19.72 -13.39 3.44
C GLU A 126 -18.62 -12.53 2.75
N ASN A 127 -17.76 -11.89 3.53
CA ASN A 127 -16.68 -11.04 3.05
C ASN A 127 -15.31 -11.53 3.55
N ARG A 128 -15.14 -12.86 3.67
CA ARG A 128 -13.88 -13.44 4.16
C ARG A 128 -12.68 -12.85 3.44
N THR A 129 -11.74 -12.37 4.24
CA THR A 129 -10.57 -11.64 3.79
C THR A 129 -9.31 -12.31 4.31
N LEU A 130 -8.38 -12.63 3.42
CA LEU A 130 -7.05 -13.08 3.78
C LEU A 130 -6.07 -11.92 3.72
N VAL A 131 -5.41 -11.62 4.83
CA VAL A 131 -4.32 -10.64 4.91
C VAL A 131 -3.00 -11.39 4.80
N ALA A 132 -2.29 -11.22 3.69
CA ALA A 132 -1.04 -11.91 3.42
C ALA A 132 0.16 -10.97 3.51
N VAL A 133 1.20 -11.40 4.19
CA VAL A 133 2.47 -10.68 4.36
C VAL A 133 3.59 -11.45 3.68
N PRO A 134 4.03 -11.05 2.47
CA PRO A 134 5.18 -11.67 1.80
C PRO A 134 6.47 -11.39 2.57
N VAL A 135 7.21 -12.43 2.92
CA VAL A 135 8.43 -12.36 3.74
C VAL A 135 9.53 -13.24 3.15
N LEU A 136 10.76 -12.73 3.15
CA LEU A 136 11.95 -13.52 2.81
C LEU A 136 12.55 -14.08 4.10
N ILE A 137 12.52 -15.41 4.24
CA ILE A 137 13.03 -16.13 5.41
C ILE A 137 14.53 -16.38 5.24
N THR A 138 15.35 -15.75 6.09
CA THR A 138 16.81 -15.85 6.04
C THR A 138 17.40 -16.52 7.29
N SER A 139 16.66 -16.52 8.40
CA SER A 139 17.13 -16.99 9.71
C SER A 139 15.96 -17.21 10.67
N GLU A 140 16.20 -17.83 11.81
CA GLU A 140 15.20 -17.94 12.90
C GLU A 140 14.67 -16.58 13.34
N LYS A 141 15.54 -15.55 13.36
CA LYS A 141 15.14 -14.19 13.72
C LYS A 141 14.08 -13.65 12.75
N SER A 142 14.27 -13.87 11.43
CA SER A 142 13.29 -13.41 10.43
C SER A 142 11.95 -14.16 10.55
N VAL A 143 11.95 -15.44 10.92
CA VAL A 143 10.73 -16.21 11.19
C VAL A 143 9.97 -15.63 12.39
N ARG A 144 10.67 -15.36 13.51
CA ARG A 144 10.06 -14.77 14.71
C ARG A 144 9.51 -13.38 14.44
N GLN A 145 10.27 -12.54 13.74
CA GLN A 145 9.83 -11.21 13.38
C GLN A 145 8.58 -11.24 12.47
N ALA A 146 8.51 -12.18 11.53
CA ALA A 146 7.32 -12.35 10.69
C ALA A 146 6.09 -12.74 11.52
N ALA A 147 6.24 -13.63 12.50
CA ALA A 147 5.15 -14.01 13.41
C ALA A 147 4.71 -12.85 14.32
N GLU A 148 5.65 -12.05 14.85
CA GLU A 148 5.37 -10.85 15.63
C GLU A 148 4.64 -9.79 14.81
N THR A 149 5.04 -9.59 13.55
CA THR A 149 4.36 -8.67 12.62
C THR A 149 2.93 -9.13 12.33
N LEU A 150 2.74 -10.44 12.13
CA LEU A 150 1.43 -11.01 11.89
C LEU A 150 0.50 -10.84 13.10
N GLU A 151 1.02 -11.08 14.32
CA GLU A 151 0.32 -10.83 15.58
C GLU A 151 -0.07 -9.35 15.73
N ALA A 152 0.86 -8.44 15.43
CA ALA A 152 0.59 -7.00 15.49
C ALA A 152 -0.53 -6.58 14.51
N HIS A 153 -0.55 -7.13 13.30
CA HIS A 153 -1.61 -6.88 12.33
C HIS A 153 -2.96 -7.40 12.82
N TYR A 154 -2.98 -8.59 13.40
CA TYR A 154 -4.19 -9.16 13.99
C TYR A 154 -4.71 -8.29 15.13
N LEU A 155 -3.85 -7.86 16.05
CA LEU A 155 -4.22 -6.99 17.17
C LEU A 155 -4.70 -5.61 16.69
N ALA A 156 -4.07 -5.04 15.67
CA ALA A 156 -4.53 -3.78 15.07
C ALA A 156 -5.90 -3.90 14.38
N ALA A 157 -6.24 -5.09 13.88
CA ALA A 157 -7.57 -5.36 13.33
C ALA A 157 -8.63 -5.57 14.42
N GLN A 158 -8.24 -5.90 15.67
CA GLN A 158 -9.14 -6.28 16.76
C GLN A 158 -9.99 -5.16 17.35
N ASP A 159 -9.70 -3.88 17.15
CA ASP A 159 -10.57 -2.79 17.62
C ASP A 159 -12.01 -2.87 17.06
N PHE A 160 -12.20 -3.72 16.03
CA PHE A 160 -13.48 -4.12 15.47
C PHE A 160 -13.74 -5.63 15.63
N ALA A 161 -12.94 -6.35 16.41
CA ALA A 161 -12.74 -7.80 16.36
C ALA A 161 -13.83 -8.64 17.01
N ALA A 162 -14.73 -8.11 17.80
CA ALA A 162 -15.92 -8.87 18.20
C ALA A 162 -16.79 -9.26 16.97
N ALA A 163 -16.50 -8.70 15.79
CA ALA A 163 -17.22 -8.89 14.55
C ALA A 163 -16.33 -9.33 13.35
N ASN A 164 -15.01 -9.50 13.52
CA ASN A 164 -14.09 -9.87 12.41
C ASN A 164 -13.86 -11.38 12.31
N CYS A 165 -14.93 -12.16 12.37
CA CYS A 165 -14.86 -13.62 12.19
C CYS A 165 -14.42 -14.05 10.77
N GLY A 166 -14.46 -13.15 9.80
CA GLY A 166 -14.07 -13.40 8.41
C GLY A 166 -12.65 -12.96 8.03
N ALA A 167 -11.85 -12.39 8.95
CA ALA A 167 -10.47 -11.99 8.67
C ALA A 167 -9.48 -13.07 9.10
N GLU A 168 -8.58 -13.48 8.20
CA GLU A 168 -7.50 -14.42 8.44
C GLU A 168 -6.16 -13.83 8.00
N PHE A 169 -5.07 -14.29 8.59
CA PHE A 169 -3.74 -13.70 8.42
C PHE A 169 -2.72 -14.77 8.03
N ALA A 170 -1.92 -14.49 7.00
CA ALA A 170 -0.95 -15.45 6.49
C ALA A 170 0.43 -14.84 6.28
N ILE A 171 1.47 -15.55 6.69
CA ILE A 171 2.84 -15.33 6.23
C ILE A 171 2.97 -16.04 4.88
N LEU A 172 3.38 -15.30 3.85
CA LEU A 172 3.68 -15.82 2.52
C LEU A 172 5.20 -15.80 2.35
N ALA A 173 5.83 -16.95 2.58
CA ALA A 173 7.27 -17.06 2.75
C ALA A 173 7.99 -17.57 1.50
N ASP A 174 9.15 -16.99 1.23
CA ASP A 174 10.15 -17.47 0.28
C ASP A 174 11.50 -17.61 0.99
N PHE A 175 12.35 -18.51 0.51
CA PHE A 175 13.77 -18.49 0.83
C PHE A 175 14.56 -17.61 -0.16
N PRO A 176 15.72 -17.06 0.24
CA PRO A 176 16.62 -16.34 -0.66
C PRO A 176 17.10 -17.20 -1.82
N ASP A 177 17.48 -16.55 -2.92
CA ASP A 177 18.06 -17.20 -4.07
C ASP A 177 19.28 -18.05 -3.69
N SER A 178 19.47 -19.18 -4.36
CA SER A 178 20.53 -20.15 -4.04
C SER A 178 20.99 -20.92 -5.25
N ALA A 179 22.25 -21.39 -5.22
CA ALA A 179 22.76 -22.38 -6.18
C ALA A 179 22.12 -23.77 -6.00
N GLU A 180 21.54 -24.05 -4.82
CA GLU A 180 20.90 -25.31 -4.47
C GLU A 180 19.40 -25.10 -4.29
N LYS A 181 18.59 -26.10 -4.66
CA LYS A 181 17.15 -26.09 -4.48
C LYS A 181 16.77 -25.98 -3.01
N THR A 182 17.47 -26.71 -2.15
CA THR A 182 17.23 -26.75 -0.69
C THR A 182 18.57 -26.69 0.03
N LYS A 183 18.66 -25.88 1.08
CA LYS A 183 19.84 -25.78 1.96
C LYS A 183 19.59 -26.48 3.28
N GLN A 184 20.70 -26.90 3.90
CA GLN A 184 20.67 -27.43 5.26
C GLN A 184 20.13 -26.39 6.24
N GLY A 185 19.26 -26.75 7.16
CA GLY A 185 18.64 -25.86 8.15
C GLY A 185 17.33 -25.21 7.71
N GLU A 186 16.95 -25.31 6.43
CA GLU A 186 15.70 -24.69 5.93
C GLU A 186 14.45 -25.43 6.43
N ALA A 187 14.53 -26.74 6.57
CA ALA A 187 13.43 -27.53 7.13
C ALA A 187 13.13 -27.14 8.58
N GLU A 188 14.17 -26.90 9.37
CA GLU A 188 14.06 -26.46 10.76
C GLU A 188 13.40 -25.07 10.86
N LEU A 189 13.65 -24.16 9.90
CA LEU A 189 13.00 -22.85 9.85
C LEU A 189 11.50 -22.98 9.55
N ILE A 190 11.11 -23.89 8.65
CA ILE A 190 9.71 -24.17 8.36
C ILE A 190 9.01 -24.76 9.60
N GLU A 191 9.64 -25.71 10.29
CA GLU A 191 9.07 -26.30 11.52
C GLU A 191 8.98 -25.25 12.65
N LEU A 192 9.94 -24.34 12.76
CA LEU A 192 9.85 -23.23 13.70
C LEU A 192 8.66 -22.32 13.36
N ALA A 193 8.45 -22.01 12.08
CA ALA A 193 7.32 -21.20 11.64
C ALA A 193 5.99 -21.86 12.00
N LYS A 194 5.82 -23.15 11.74
CA LYS A 194 4.61 -23.90 12.13
C LYS A 194 4.35 -23.83 13.63
N LYS A 195 5.38 -24.03 14.46
CA LYS A 195 5.25 -23.93 15.93
C LYS A 195 4.80 -22.55 16.38
N LEU A 196 5.30 -21.47 15.76
CA LEU A 196 4.88 -20.12 16.08
C LEU A 196 3.44 -19.85 15.64
N ILE A 197 3.02 -20.37 14.49
CA ILE A 197 1.62 -20.29 14.04
C ILE A 197 0.69 -21.06 14.98
N ASP A 198 1.08 -22.26 15.44
CA ASP A 198 0.31 -23.01 16.43
C ASP A 198 0.17 -22.24 17.76
N ASP A 199 1.25 -21.60 18.22
CA ASP A 199 1.22 -20.74 19.40
C ASP A 199 0.24 -19.57 19.24
N LEU A 200 0.29 -18.87 18.10
CA LEU A 200 -0.64 -17.79 17.78
C LEU A 200 -2.09 -18.29 17.75
N ASN A 201 -2.36 -19.38 17.05
CA ASN A 201 -3.70 -19.94 16.96
C ASN A 201 -4.19 -20.43 18.34
N SER A 202 -3.32 -21.00 19.17
CA SER A 202 -3.68 -21.43 20.54
C SER A 202 -4.03 -20.26 21.44
N ARG A 203 -3.33 -19.12 21.30
CA ARG A 203 -3.58 -17.91 22.11
C ARG A 203 -4.84 -17.15 21.67
N PHE A 204 -5.11 -17.08 20.39
CA PHE A 204 -6.15 -16.20 19.84
C PHE A 204 -7.38 -16.92 19.29
N CYS A 205 -7.31 -18.22 19.03
CA CYS A 205 -8.38 -18.95 18.36
C CYS A 205 -8.94 -20.13 19.20
N ALA A 206 -8.86 -20.04 20.52
CA ALA A 206 -9.18 -21.09 21.49
C ALA A 206 -10.35 -22.03 21.08
N GLY A 207 -10.04 -23.14 20.37
CA GLY A 207 -11.01 -24.14 19.91
C GLY A 207 -11.85 -23.77 18.69
N GLY A 208 -11.59 -22.61 18.08
CA GLY A 208 -12.22 -22.16 16.83
C GLY A 208 -11.41 -22.52 15.58
N ARG A 209 -11.82 -21.96 14.44
CA ARG A 209 -11.08 -22.08 13.18
C ARG A 209 -9.75 -21.32 13.26
N PRO A 210 -8.65 -21.87 12.71
CA PRO A 210 -7.38 -21.17 12.64
C PRO A 210 -7.52 -19.85 11.89
N VAL A 211 -6.90 -18.80 12.46
CA VAL A 211 -6.88 -17.44 11.89
C VAL A 211 -5.49 -17.11 11.34
N PHE A 212 -4.46 -17.79 11.84
CA PHE A 212 -3.08 -17.57 11.40
C PHE A 212 -2.59 -18.75 10.57
N HIS A 213 -1.89 -18.44 9.47
CA HIS A 213 -1.44 -19.39 8.47
C HIS A 213 0.00 -19.10 8.04
N TYR A 214 0.70 -20.14 7.60
CA TYR A 214 2.04 -20.08 7.03
C TYR A 214 2.07 -20.81 5.70
N LEU A 215 2.42 -20.10 4.63
CA LEU A 215 2.62 -20.68 3.31
C LEU A 215 4.06 -20.45 2.91
N HIS A 216 4.73 -21.51 2.45
CA HIS A 216 6.11 -21.43 1.97
C HIS A 216 6.19 -21.99 0.56
N ARG A 217 6.74 -21.16 -0.37
CA ARG A 217 6.91 -21.59 -1.75
C ARG A 217 8.21 -22.36 -1.96
N GLU A 218 8.14 -23.30 -2.91
CA GLU A 218 9.31 -24.03 -3.35
C GLU A 218 10.16 -23.16 -4.31
N ARG A 219 11.49 -23.26 -4.19
CA ARG A 219 12.38 -22.65 -5.18
C ARG A 219 12.33 -23.42 -6.50
N VAL A 220 12.31 -22.68 -7.61
CA VAL A 220 12.36 -23.20 -8.97
C VAL A 220 13.65 -22.72 -9.64
N PHE A 221 14.26 -23.55 -10.47
CA PHE A 221 15.47 -23.16 -11.22
C PHE A 221 15.14 -22.11 -12.27
N ASN A 222 15.80 -20.96 -12.19
CA ASN A 222 15.73 -19.91 -13.19
C ASN A 222 16.96 -20.02 -14.12
N SER A 223 16.73 -20.43 -15.35
CA SER A 223 17.81 -20.63 -16.33
C SER A 223 18.47 -19.31 -16.78
N ALA A 224 17.78 -18.17 -16.66
CA ALA A 224 18.34 -16.87 -17.02
C ALA A 224 19.36 -16.39 -15.99
N ASP A 225 19.09 -16.63 -14.70
CA ASP A 225 19.97 -16.19 -13.58
C ASP A 225 20.89 -17.33 -13.10
N GLY A 226 20.66 -18.58 -13.53
CA GLY A 226 21.45 -19.75 -13.14
C GLY A 226 21.30 -20.16 -11.66
N VAL A 227 20.21 -19.77 -11.00
CA VAL A 227 19.95 -20.01 -9.57
C VAL A 227 18.55 -20.56 -9.33
N TYR A 228 18.38 -21.22 -8.19
CA TYR A 228 17.07 -21.57 -7.66
C TYR A 228 16.49 -20.38 -6.87
N MET A 229 15.26 -19.99 -7.19
CA MET A 229 14.58 -18.84 -6.58
C MET A 229 13.06 -19.03 -6.54
N GLY A 230 12.36 -18.24 -5.73
CA GLY A 230 10.91 -18.12 -5.83
C GLY A 230 10.54 -17.49 -7.18
N ARG A 231 9.69 -18.17 -7.96
CA ARG A 231 9.25 -17.68 -9.28
C ARG A 231 8.72 -16.25 -9.18
N GLU A 232 9.28 -15.33 -9.98
CA GLU A 232 8.91 -13.92 -10.04
C GLU A 232 8.86 -13.21 -8.67
N ARG A 233 9.58 -13.74 -7.68
CA ARG A 233 9.70 -13.14 -6.35
C ARG A 233 8.32 -12.82 -5.75
N LYS A 234 8.14 -11.64 -5.17
CA LYS A 234 6.89 -11.21 -4.53
C LYS A 234 5.66 -11.28 -5.45
N ARG A 235 5.80 -10.91 -6.73
CA ARG A 235 4.69 -10.97 -7.69
C ARG A 235 4.20 -12.40 -7.86
N GLY A 236 5.11 -13.34 -8.14
CA GLY A 236 4.76 -14.73 -8.30
C GLY A 236 4.22 -15.36 -7.01
N ALA A 237 4.69 -14.88 -5.82
CA ALA A 237 4.14 -15.32 -4.54
C ALA A 237 2.65 -14.96 -4.40
N VAL A 238 2.30 -13.74 -4.77
CA VAL A 238 0.91 -13.28 -4.73
C VAL A 238 0.05 -14.00 -5.77
N GLU A 239 0.58 -14.24 -6.98
CA GLU A 239 -0.11 -15.03 -8.01
C GLU A 239 -0.38 -16.46 -7.53
N ALA A 240 0.62 -17.16 -6.97
CA ALA A 240 0.46 -18.50 -6.40
C ALA A 240 -0.59 -18.54 -5.27
N LEU A 241 -0.61 -17.50 -4.42
CA LEU A 241 -1.61 -17.40 -3.36
C LEU A 241 -3.02 -17.18 -3.92
N LEU A 242 -3.17 -16.37 -4.98
CA LEU A 242 -4.46 -16.17 -5.65
C LEU A 242 -4.96 -17.48 -6.28
N ASP A 243 -4.09 -18.24 -6.95
CA ASP A 243 -4.45 -19.54 -7.54
C ASP A 243 -4.81 -20.56 -6.46
N CYS A 244 -4.09 -20.58 -5.34
CA CYS A 244 -4.44 -21.40 -4.18
C CYS A 244 -5.80 -21.00 -3.61
N ALA A 245 -6.05 -19.72 -3.38
CA ALA A 245 -7.29 -19.23 -2.78
C ALA A 245 -8.52 -19.41 -3.70
N ALA A 246 -8.34 -19.21 -5.01
CA ALA A 246 -9.43 -19.29 -5.99
C ALA A 246 -9.69 -20.71 -6.50
N HIS A 247 -8.63 -21.47 -6.77
CA HIS A 247 -8.74 -22.76 -7.45
C HIS A 247 -8.34 -23.97 -6.58
N GLY A 248 -7.76 -23.74 -5.40
CA GLY A 248 -7.19 -24.77 -4.55
C GLY A 248 -5.86 -25.33 -5.07
N ASP A 249 -5.14 -24.58 -5.91
CA ASP A 249 -3.87 -25.00 -6.48
C ASP A 249 -2.73 -24.74 -5.50
N THR A 250 -2.08 -25.81 -5.03
CA THR A 250 -1.00 -25.76 -4.03
C THR A 250 0.36 -26.12 -4.60
N HIS A 251 0.49 -26.32 -5.93
CA HIS A 251 1.69 -26.90 -6.53
C HIS A 251 2.98 -26.07 -6.32
N GLU A 252 2.87 -24.75 -6.10
CA GLU A 252 4.02 -23.89 -5.82
C GLU A 252 4.41 -23.87 -4.32
N PHE A 253 3.58 -24.45 -3.44
CA PHE A 253 3.84 -24.41 -2.01
C PHE A 253 4.39 -25.76 -1.49
N CYS A 254 5.57 -25.74 -0.88
CA CYS A 254 6.10 -26.89 -0.14
C CYS A 254 5.55 -26.96 1.29
N CYS A 255 4.94 -25.87 1.79
CA CYS A 255 4.25 -25.83 3.06
C CYS A 255 3.01 -24.93 2.95
N ASN A 256 1.85 -25.42 3.42
CA ASN A 256 0.60 -24.70 3.54
C ASN A 256 -0.03 -25.14 4.88
N TYR A 257 0.16 -24.31 5.92
CA TYR A 257 -0.15 -24.72 7.30
C TYR A 257 -0.73 -23.57 8.14
N PRO A 258 -1.85 -23.77 8.88
CA PRO A 258 -2.88 -24.76 8.55
C PRO A 258 -3.40 -24.57 7.13
N ASP A 259 -3.89 -25.62 6.50
CA ASP A 259 -4.28 -25.60 5.09
C ASP A 259 -5.41 -24.58 4.80
N ILE A 260 -5.13 -23.62 3.91
CA ILE A 260 -6.11 -22.63 3.48
C ILE A 260 -6.69 -22.88 2.08
N CYS A 261 -6.09 -23.80 1.34
CA CYS A 261 -6.45 -24.08 -0.06
C CYS A 261 -7.46 -25.22 -0.20
N SER A 262 -7.77 -25.96 0.86
CA SER A 262 -8.70 -27.09 0.85
C SER A 262 -10.14 -26.70 0.54
N GLU A 263 -10.55 -25.48 0.89
CA GLU A 263 -11.86 -24.92 0.61
C GLU A 263 -11.77 -23.93 -0.56
N LYS A 264 -12.27 -24.29 -1.73
CA LYS A 264 -12.34 -23.38 -2.89
C LYS A 264 -13.21 -22.17 -2.57
N GLU A 265 -12.83 -21.02 -3.12
CA GLU A 265 -13.54 -19.74 -2.94
C GLU A 265 -13.71 -19.33 -1.46
N ARG A 266 -12.83 -19.85 -0.59
CA ARG A 266 -12.86 -19.55 0.84
C ARG A 266 -12.76 -18.05 1.12
N PHE A 267 -11.92 -17.34 0.37
CA PHE A 267 -11.68 -15.91 0.54
C PHE A 267 -12.28 -15.11 -0.62
N ARG A 268 -13.03 -14.06 -0.27
CA ARG A 268 -13.57 -13.12 -1.24
C ARG A 268 -12.59 -11.98 -1.55
N PHE A 269 -11.77 -11.63 -0.57
CA PHE A 269 -10.79 -10.56 -0.68
C PHE A 269 -9.42 -11.05 -0.23
N LEU A 270 -8.39 -10.53 -0.91
CA LEU A 270 -7.00 -10.69 -0.53
C LEU A 270 -6.39 -9.30 -0.32
N VAL A 271 -5.83 -9.07 0.86
CA VAL A 271 -5.06 -7.88 1.21
C VAL A 271 -3.60 -8.28 1.32
N VAL A 272 -2.72 -7.64 0.56
CA VAL A 272 -1.28 -7.90 0.63
C VAL A 272 -0.61 -6.70 1.27
N LEU A 273 0.09 -6.93 2.38
CA LEU A 273 0.85 -5.91 3.11
C LEU A 273 2.35 -6.18 2.96
N ASP A 274 3.15 -5.15 2.82
CA ASP A 274 4.61 -5.30 2.88
C ASP A 274 5.05 -5.64 4.30
N ALA A 275 6.14 -6.39 4.43
CA ALA A 275 6.63 -6.86 5.74
C ALA A 275 7.02 -5.73 6.71
N ASP A 276 7.26 -4.53 6.19
CA ASP A 276 7.55 -3.30 6.93
C ASP A 276 6.33 -2.38 7.11
N THR A 277 5.17 -2.78 6.60
CA THR A 277 3.93 -2.01 6.76
C THR A 277 3.41 -2.14 8.18
N ILE A 278 3.15 -1.01 8.82
CA ILE A 278 2.45 -0.95 10.11
C ILE A 278 0.99 -0.65 9.84
N MET A 279 0.11 -1.59 10.17
CA MET A 279 -1.32 -1.41 10.03
C MET A 279 -1.87 -0.57 11.19
N PRO A 280 -2.51 0.59 10.92
CA PRO A 280 -3.17 1.36 11.97
C PRO A 280 -4.38 0.60 12.54
N ASN A 281 -4.72 0.86 13.81
CA ASN A 281 -5.90 0.28 14.43
C ASN A 281 -7.17 0.60 13.62
N GLY A 282 -7.96 -0.43 13.35
CA GLY A 282 -9.21 -0.30 12.59
C GLY A 282 -9.01 0.01 11.10
N ALA A 283 -7.89 -0.38 10.50
CA ALA A 283 -7.60 -0.18 9.07
C ALA A 283 -8.21 -1.26 8.17
N LEU A 284 -8.58 -2.42 8.70
CA LEU A 284 -9.26 -3.52 8.01
C LEU A 284 -10.77 -3.30 7.95
#